data_b5c53f4d5682944be61c37edfc79343a
#
_entry.id   b5c53f4d5682944be61c37edfc79343a
#
_cell.length_a   1.000
_cell.length_b   1.000
_cell.length_c   1.000
_cell.angle_alpha   90.00
_cell.angle_beta   90.00
_cell.angle_gamma   90.00
#
_symmetry.space_group_name_H-M   'P 1'
#
loop_
_entity.id
_entity.type
_entity.pdbx_description
1 polymer ?
#
loop_
_entity_poly.entity_id
_entity_poly.type
_entity_poly.pdbx_seq_one_letter_code
_entity_poly.pdbx_strand_id
1 'polypeptide(L)'
;MMRHRLQHWEQQTLLWFQEHLRRSWLTAAMKIATFLGNGGILWLTACACLLVRQQTRRAALTALLSLVFSALVCNALLKNLVERARPFDKIPGLQFLIRKPHDFSFPSGHTSSSFAVATVFLATLPLWFGLTALGIAAVIAFSRMYLGVH
;
A
#
# COMPACT_ATOMS: atom_id res chain seq x y z
N MET A 1 -3.22 -11.90 26.08
CA MET A 1 -3.51 -13.12 25.30
C MET A 1 -3.81 -12.84 23.81
N MET A 2 -4.69 -11.92 23.43
CA MET A 2 -5.07 -11.62 22.04
C MET A 2 -3.91 -11.09 21.17
N ARG A 3 -3.04 -10.21 21.69
CA ARG A 3 -1.86 -9.67 20.98
C ARG A 3 -0.86 -10.75 20.53
N HIS A 4 -0.60 -11.76 21.36
CA HIS A 4 0.31 -12.86 21.00
C HIS A 4 -0.26 -13.76 19.90
N ARG A 5 -1.58 -14.02 19.92
CA ARG A 5 -2.23 -14.81 18.86
C ARG A 5 -2.17 -14.11 17.50
N LEU A 6 -2.44 -12.80 17.46
CA LEU A 6 -2.35 -12.02 16.22
C LEU A 6 -0.93 -11.97 15.66
N GLN A 7 0.09 -11.80 16.50
CA GLN A 7 1.49 -11.82 16.09
C GLN A 7 1.90 -13.18 15.53
N HIS A 8 1.42 -14.27 16.13
CA HIS A 8 1.71 -15.63 15.65
C HIS A 8 1.07 -15.89 14.27
N TRP A 9 -0.17 -15.48 14.08
CA TRP A 9 -0.84 -15.56 12.78
C TRP A 9 -0.12 -14.76 11.70
N GLU A 10 0.30 -13.57 12.02
CA GLU A 10 1.09 -12.72 11.12
C GLU A 10 2.41 -13.40 10.71
N GLN A 11 3.15 -13.92 11.68
CA GLN A 11 4.39 -14.64 11.42
C GLN A 11 4.18 -15.83 10.50
N GLN A 12 3.20 -16.67 10.81
CA GLN A 12 2.88 -17.85 9.98
C GLN A 12 2.49 -17.46 8.56
N THR A 13 1.67 -16.42 8.39
CA THR A 13 1.23 -15.96 7.06
C THR A 13 2.41 -15.44 6.23
N LEU A 14 3.31 -14.64 6.82
CA LEU A 14 4.46 -14.09 6.11
C LEU A 14 5.49 -15.16 5.73
N LEU A 15 5.75 -16.12 6.62
CA LEU A 15 6.63 -17.25 6.34
C LEU A 15 6.00 -18.16 5.27
N TRP A 16 4.70 -18.42 5.34
CA TRP A 16 3.99 -19.19 4.33
C TRP A 16 4.07 -18.53 2.94
N PHE A 17 3.93 -17.20 2.86
CA PHE A 17 4.14 -16.46 1.60
C PHE A 17 5.57 -16.63 1.09
N GLN A 18 6.55 -16.62 1.99
CA GLN A 18 7.95 -16.83 1.63
C GLN A 18 8.19 -18.22 1.05
N GLU A 19 7.62 -19.26 1.63
CA GLU A 19 7.85 -20.64 1.24
C GLU A 19 7.07 -21.06 -0.01
N HIS A 20 5.81 -20.60 -0.15
CA HIS A 20 4.89 -21.13 -1.16
C HIS A 20 4.67 -20.19 -2.36
N LEU A 21 4.72 -18.88 -2.15
CA LEU A 21 4.39 -17.91 -3.20
C LEU A 21 5.61 -17.30 -3.89
N ARG A 22 6.81 -17.36 -3.30
CA ARG A 22 8.00 -16.72 -3.87
C ARG A 22 8.45 -17.44 -5.14
N ARG A 23 8.12 -16.81 -6.27
CA ARG A 23 8.60 -17.19 -7.61
C ARG A 23 9.21 -15.97 -8.28
N SER A 24 10.22 -16.15 -9.12
CA SER A 24 10.98 -15.06 -9.75
C SER A 24 10.08 -14.07 -10.51
N TRP A 25 9.15 -14.57 -11.32
CA TRP A 25 8.22 -13.73 -12.07
C TRP A 25 7.25 -12.96 -11.16
N LEU A 26 6.72 -13.62 -10.12
CA LEU A 26 5.80 -12.97 -9.18
C LEU A 26 6.53 -11.93 -8.33
N THR A 27 7.76 -12.23 -7.92
CA THR A 27 8.62 -11.26 -7.22
C THR A 27 8.91 -10.03 -8.06
N ALA A 28 9.16 -10.20 -9.37
CA ALA A 28 9.34 -9.07 -10.28
C ALA A 28 8.06 -8.23 -10.39
N ALA A 29 6.90 -8.87 -10.56
CA ALA A 29 5.60 -8.19 -10.60
C ALA A 29 5.30 -7.42 -9.30
N MET A 30 5.56 -8.03 -8.14
CA MET A 30 5.34 -7.38 -6.83
C MET A 30 6.30 -6.22 -6.58
N LYS A 31 7.54 -6.29 -7.08
CA LYS A 31 8.48 -5.16 -7.05
C LYS A 31 7.99 -4.00 -7.92
N ILE A 32 7.44 -4.27 -9.10
CA ILE A 32 6.84 -3.24 -9.95
C ILE A 32 5.61 -2.62 -9.25
N ALA A 33 4.72 -3.45 -8.71
CA ALA A 33 3.53 -2.98 -8.01
C ALA A 33 3.88 -2.06 -6.83
N THR A 34 4.85 -2.46 -5.99
CA THR A 34 5.28 -1.62 -4.87
C THR A 34 5.98 -0.33 -5.35
N PHE A 35 6.75 -0.38 -6.45
CA PHE A 35 7.38 0.80 -7.03
C PHE A 35 6.33 1.82 -7.50
N LEU A 36 5.28 1.38 -8.16
CA LEU A 36 4.17 2.25 -8.58
C LEU A 36 3.46 2.92 -7.39
N GLY A 37 3.46 2.25 -6.23
CA GLY A 37 2.95 2.82 -4.97
C GLY A 37 3.90 3.80 -4.27
N ASN A 38 5.19 3.86 -4.67
CA ASN A 38 6.17 4.74 -4.03
C ASN A 38 5.81 6.22 -4.22
N GLY A 39 5.73 6.96 -3.11
CA GLY A 39 5.38 8.38 -3.14
C GLY A 39 4.03 8.68 -3.81
N GLY A 40 3.20 7.66 -4.05
CA GLY A 40 1.94 7.82 -4.76
C GLY A 40 2.10 8.10 -6.26
N ILE A 41 3.23 7.76 -6.88
CA ILE A 41 3.57 8.09 -8.28
C ILE A 41 2.44 7.70 -9.24
N LEU A 42 1.92 6.48 -9.15
CA LEU A 42 0.81 6.01 -9.99
C LEU A 42 -0.41 6.92 -9.86
N TRP A 43 -0.77 7.24 -8.63
CA TRP A 43 -1.97 8.02 -8.33
C TRP A 43 -1.81 9.49 -8.71
N LEU A 44 -0.61 10.06 -8.50
CA LEU A 44 -0.29 11.42 -8.95
C LEU A 44 -0.37 11.52 -10.48
N THR A 45 0.17 10.53 -11.20
CA THR A 45 0.09 10.47 -12.67
C THR A 45 -1.36 10.35 -13.14
N ALA A 46 -2.14 9.45 -12.51
CA ALA A 46 -3.56 9.31 -12.83
C ALA A 46 -4.34 10.62 -12.59
N CYS A 47 -4.10 11.27 -11.46
CA CYS A 47 -4.71 12.57 -11.17
C CYS A 47 -4.30 13.64 -12.18
N ALA A 48 -3.03 13.71 -12.57
CA ALA A 48 -2.55 14.65 -13.57
C ALA A 48 -3.26 14.46 -14.92
N CYS A 49 -3.45 13.21 -15.37
CA CYS A 49 -4.22 12.90 -16.57
C CYS A 49 -5.69 13.32 -16.45
N LEU A 50 -6.32 13.08 -15.29
CA LEU A 50 -7.72 13.43 -15.05
C LEU A 50 -7.96 14.94 -14.90
N LEU A 51 -6.94 15.73 -14.52
CA LEU A 51 -7.03 17.18 -14.45
C LEU A 51 -7.21 17.86 -15.81
N VAL A 52 -6.76 17.22 -16.90
CA VAL A 52 -6.85 17.76 -18.26
C VAL A 52 -8.30 17.99 -18.70
N ARG A 53 -9.21 17.09 -18.34
CA ARG A 53 -10.63 17.17 -18.72
C ARG A 53 -11.45 17.84 -17.62
N GLN A 54 -12.27 18.83 -17.99
CA GLN A 54 -13.15 19.54 -17.07
C GLN A 54 -14.08 18.58 -16.29
N GLN A 55 -14.60 17.56 -16.96
CA GLN A 55 -15.55 16.59 -16.38
C GLN A 55 -14.94 15.76 -15.24
N THR A 56 -13.63 15.45 -15.29
CA THR A 56 -12.93 14.63 -14.30
C THR A 56 -12.09 15.44 -13.32
N ARG A 57 -11.97 16.75 -13.53
CA ARG A 57 -11.12 17.63 -12.72
C ARG A 57 -11.50 17.62 -11.24
N ARG A 58 -12.80 17.61 -10.91
CA ARG A 58 -13.27 17.53 -9.51
C ARG A 58 -12.81 16.23 -8.84
N ALA A 59 -12.95 15.10 -9.53
CA ALA A 59 -12.48 13.81 -9.03
C ALA A 59 -10.96 13.82 -8.77
N ALA A 60 -10.18 14.36 -9.71
CA ALA A 60 -8.72 14.47 -9.56
C ALA A 60 -8.33 15.36 -8.37
N LEU A 61 -8.95 16.52 -8.20
CA LEU A 61 -8.67 17.41 -7.07
C LEU A 61 -9.03 16.77 -5.73
N THR A 62 -10.18 16.11 -5.64
CA THR A 62 -10.58 15.38 -4.43
C THR A 62 -9.62 14.23 -4.13
N ALA A 63 -9.15 13.51 -5.15
CA ALA A 63 -8.16 12.45 -5.00
C ALA A 63 -6.79 12.98 -4.53
N LEU A 64 -6.33 14.11 -5.04
CA LEU A 64 -5.10 14.77 -4.57
C LEU A 64 -5.23 15.20 -3.10
N LEU A 65 -6.37 15.78 -2.71
CA LEU A 65 -6.63 16.12 -1.31
C LEU A 65 -6.65 14.87 -0.42
N SER A 66 -7.22 13.77 -0.89
CA SER A 66 -7.22 12.49 -0.14
C SER A 66 -5.82 11.92 0.02
N LEU A 67 -4.94 12.07 -0.98
CA LEU A 67 -3.52 11.69 -0.89
C LEU A 67 -2.79 12.51 0.18
N VAL A 68 -2.95 13.83 0.17
CA VAL A 68 -2.34 14.72 1.18
C VAL A 68 -2.84 14.36 2.57
N PHE A 69 -4.15 14.20 2.74
CA PHE A 69 -4.74 13.82 4.02
C PHE A 69 -4.26 12.45 4.50
N SER A 70 -4.21 11.46 3.60
CA SER A 70 -3.66 10.15 3.90
C SER A 70 -2.19 10.22 4.33
N ALA A 71 -1.38 11.02 3.64
CA ALA A 71 0.03 11.21 3.99
C ALA A 71 0.20 11.85 5.39
N LEU A 72 -0.58 12.87 5.70
CA LEU A 72 -0.54 13.53 7.01
C LEU A 72 -0.99 12.58 8.12
N VAL A 73 -2.15 11.94 7.97
CA VAL A 73 -2.70 11.06 9.00
C VAL A 73 -1.83 9.81 9.19
N CYS A 74 -1.44 9.16 8.10
CA CYS A 74 -0.71 7.89 8.19
C CYS A 74 0.77 8.09 8.54
N ASN A 75 1.46 8.99 7.85
CA ASN A 75 2.91 9.10 8.03
C ASN A 75 3.30 10.05 9.17
N ALA A 76 2.61 11.20 9.32
CA ALA A 76 2.97 12.16 10.35
C ALA A 76 2.33 11.84 11.72
N LEU A 77 1.09 11.32 11.74
CA LEU A 77 0.38 11.08 13.00
C LEU A 77 0.45 9.62 13.43
N LEU A 78 -0.16 8.69 12.68
CA LEU A 78 -0.35 7.32 13.14
C LEU A 78 0.95 6.51 13.25
N LYS A 79 1.92 6.70 12.36
CA LYS A 79 3.22 6.02 12.47
C LYS A 79 3.94 6.34 13.75
N ASN A 80 3.94 7.60 14.15
CA ASN A 80 4.60 8.07 15.36
C ASN A 80 3.83 7.73 16.63
N LEU A 81 2.51 7.51 16.54
CA LEU A 81 1.69 7.08 17.68
C LEU A 81 1.77 5.57 17.94
N VAL A 82 1.84 4.77 16.88
CA VAL A 82 1.78 3.29 17.00
C VAL A 82 3.18 2.69 17.11
N GLU A 83 4.20 3.27 16.48
CA GLU A 83 5.61 2.87 16.51
C GLU A 83 5.82 1.36 16.30
N ARG A 84 5.03 0.75 15.42
CA ARG A 84 5.10 -0.70 15.19
C ARG A 84 6.38 -1.07 14.47
N ALA A 85 7.21 -1.91 15.12
CA ALA A 85 8.40 -2.46 14.48
C ALA A 85 8.05 -3.33 13.26
N ARG A 86 8.96 -3.42 12.30
CA ARG A 86 8.73 -4.17 11.06
C ARG A 86 8.89 -5.67 11.26
N PRO A 87 8.17 -6.51 10.47
CA PRO A 87 8.22 -7.96 10.60
C PRO A 87 9.64 -8.53 10.49
N PHE A 88 10.45 -8.05 9.58
CA PHE A 88 11.82 -8.53 9.39
C PHE A 88 12.77 -8.25 10.56
N ASP A 89 12.43 -7.33 11.46
CA ASP A 89 13.18 -7.08 12.69
C ASP A 89 12.77 -8.02 13.83
N LYS A 90 11.61 -8.69 13.71
CA LYS A 90 11.01 -9.53 14.77
C LYS A 90 10.88 -10.99 14.41
N ILE A 91 10.82 -11.34 13.14
CA ILE A 91 10.59 -12.72 12.69
C ILE A 91 11.90 -13.31 12.20
N PRO A 92 12.52 -14.26 12.95
CA PRO A 92 13.70 -14.97 12.50
C PRO A 92 13.46 -15.68 11.17
N GLY A 93 14.40 -15.58 10.23
CA GLY A 93 14.31 -16.25 8.93
C GLY A 93 13.43 -15.54 7.88
N LEU A 94 12.72 -14.48 8.22
CA LEU A 94 11.96 -13.72 7.24
C LEU A 94 12.91 -12.85 6.39
N GLN A 95 12.93 -13.13 5.09
CA GLN A 95 13.71 -12.36 4.12
C GLN A 95 12.85 -11.26 3.50
N PHE A 96 13.31 -10.04 3.52
CA PHE A 96 12.71 -8.93 2.78
C PHE A 96 13.38 -8.80 1.40
N LEU A 97 12.58 -8.48 0.38
CA LEU A 97 13.01 -8.54 -1.03
C LEU A 97 13.28 -7.18 -1.67
N ILE A 98 13.17 -6.10 -0.89
CA ILE A 98 13.44 -4.71 -1.30
C ILE A 98 14.35 -4.03 -0.28
N ARG A 99 14.86 -2.83 -0.62
CA ARG A 99 15.67 -2.04 0.33
C ARG A 99 14.91 -1.85 1.64
N LYS A 100 15.62 -2.06 2.76
CA LYS A 100 15.07 -1.93 4.11
C LYS A 100 14.51 -0.53 4.33
N PRO A 101 13.18 -0.38 4.57
CA PRO A 101 12.63 0.91 4.95
C PRO A 101 13.06 1.27 6.38
N HIS A 102 13.27 2.54 6.65
CA HIS A 102 13.74 3.04 7.95
C HIS A 102 12.62 3.51 8.87
N ASP A 103 11.38 3.56 8.38
CA ASP A 103 10.20 4.01 9.12
C ASP A 103 9.42 2.85 9.75
N PHE A 104 8.45 3.16 10.61
CA PHE A 104 7.58 2.19 11.27
C PHE A 104 6.70 1.42 10.28
N SER A 105 6.26 0.18 10.67
CA SER A 105 5.52 -0.70 9.78
C SER A 105 4.03 -0.39 9.66
N PHE A 106 3.44 0.30 10.60
CA PHE A 106 1.99 0.58 10.63
C PHE A 106 1.71 2.07 10.86
N PRO A 107 0.77 2.64 10.11
CA PRO A 107 0.11 2.08 8.93
C PRO A 107 1.02 2.08 7.69
N SER A 108 0.65 1.26 6.69
CA SER A 108 1.36 1.23 5.40
C SER A 108 0.98 2.46 4.56
N GLY A 109 1.94 3.35 4.32
CA GLY A 109 1.72 4.53 3.49
C GLY A 109 1.31 4.18 2.04
N HIS A 110 1.87 3.12 1.45
CA HIS A 110 1.48 2.62 0.13
C HIS A 110 0.02 2.17 0.09
N THR A 111 -0.40 1.40 1.08
CA THR A 111 -1.75 0.88 1.19
C THR A 111 -2.75 2.01 1.42
N SER A 112 -2.52 2.86 2.42
CA SER A 112 -3.46 3.91 2.78
C SER A 112 -3.64 4.94 1.67
N SER A 113 -2.55 5.39 1.02
CA SER A 113 -2.63 6.32 -0.12
C SER A 113 -3.37 5.70 -1.31
N SER A 114 -3.11 4.42 -1.60
CA SER A 114 -3.75 3.73 -2.72
C SER A 114 -5.26 3.58 -2.50
N PHE A 115 -5.68 3.12 -1.33
CA PHE A 115 -7.10 3.00 -1.03
C PHE A 115 -7.80 4.36 -0.90
N ALA A 116 -7.14 5.38 -0.39
CA ALA A 116 -7.71 6.73 -0.32
C ALA A 116 -8.10 7.25 -1.71
N VAL A 117 -7.19 7.15 -2.70
CA VAL A 117 -7.48 7.56 -4.08
C VAL A 117 -8.49 6.65 -4.75
N ALA A 118 -8.33 5.33 -4.63
CA ALA A 118 -9.23 4.37 -5.26
C ALA A 118 -10.68 4.54 -4.79
N THR A 119 -10.90 4.85 -3.50
CA THR A 119 -12.23 5.14 -2.95
C THR A 119 -12.82 6.41 -3.55
N VAL A 120 -12.04 7.47 -3.72
CA VAL A 120 -12.50 8.70 -4.38
C VAL A 120 -12.89 8.42 -5.83
N PHE A 121 -12.07 7.66 -6.57
CA PHE A 121 -12.37 7.29 -7.95
C PHE A 121 -13.64 6.43 -8.05
N LEU A 122 -13.83 5.51 -7.10
CA LEU A 122 -15.06 4.71 -7.05
C LEU A 122 -16.31 5.56 -6.82
N ALA A 123 -16.21 6.60 -6.00
CA ALA A 123 -17.34 7.47 -5.67
C ALA A 123 -17.64 8.54 -6.74
N THR A 124 -16.65 8.90 -7.58
CA THR A 124 -16.75 10.09 -8.45
C THR A 124 -16.59 9.81 -9.94
N LEU A 125 -16.11 8.63 -10.31
CA LEU A 125 -15.89 8.21 -11.71
C LEU A 125 -16.78 7.00 -12.05
N PRO A 126 -16.87 6.60 -13.32
CA PRO A 126 -17.60 5.39 -13.71
C PRO A 126 -17.16 4.17 -12.90
N LEU A 127 -18.12 3.31 -12.55
CA LEU A 127 -17.90 2.15 -11.65
C LEU A 127 -16.71 1.29 -12.06
N TRP A 128 -16.58 0.99 -13.36
CA TRP A 128 -15.45 0.16 -13.86
C TRP A 128 -14.09 0.79 -13.55
N PHE A 129 -13.97 2.11 -13.63
CA PHE A 129 -12.73 2.83 -13.34
C PHE A 129 -12.39 2.75 -11.84
N GLY A 130 -13.38 2.98 -10.98
CA GLY A 130 -13.22 2.85 -9.53
C GLY A 130 -12.87 1.43 -9.08
N LEU A 131 -13.53 0.42 -9.65
CA LEU A 131 -13.24 -0.99 -9.36
C LEU A 131 -11.82 -1.38 -9.82
N THR A 132 -11.38 -0.91 -10.98
CA THR A 132 -10.00 -1.10 -11.46
C THR A 132 -8.99 -0.46 -10.49
N ALA A 133 -9.27 0.76 -10.05
CA ALA A 133 -8.42 1.45 -9.07
C ALA A 133 -8.34 0.69 -7.74
N LEU A 134 -9.46 0.14 -7.24
CA LEU A 134 -9.48 -0.71 -6.04
C LEU A 134 -8.68 -1.99 -6.23
N GLY A 135 -8.79 -2.64 -7.38
CA GLY A 135 -7.99 -3.82 -7.71
C GLY A 135 -6.49 -3.51 -7.69
N ILE A 136 -6.07 -2.40 -8.30
CA ILE A 136 -4.68 -1.94 -8.27
C ILE A 136 -4.23 -1.64 -6.84
N ALA A 137 -5.05 -0.95 -6.04
CA ALA A 137 -4.75 -0.66 -4.64
C ALA A 137 -4.56 -1.94 -3.82
N ALA A 138 -5.40 -2.96 -4.05
CA ALA A 138 -5.28 -4.28 -3.41
C ALA A 138 -3.97 -4.99 -3.80
N VAL A 139 -3.58 -4.94 -5.08
CA VAL A 139 -2.30 -5.50 -5.56
C VAL A 139 -1.11 -4.77 -4.92
N ILE A 140 -1.14 -3.44 -4.83
CA ILE A 140 -0.10 -2.66 -4.15
C ILE A 140 -0.03 -3.05 -2.66
N ALA A 141 -1.17 -3.15 -1.97
CA ALA A 141 -1.21 -3.56 -0.57
C ALA A 141 -0.65 -4.99 -0.37
N PHE A 142 -1.06 -5.93 -1.23
CA PHE A 142 -0.55 -7.30 -1.21
C PHE A 142 0.95 -7.36 -1.46
N SER A 143 1.48 -6.54 -2.37
CA SER A 143 2.91 -6.47 -2.66
C SER A 143 3.75 -6.14 -1.43
N ARG A 144 3.23 -5.33 -0.49
CA ARG A 144 3.92 -4.97 0.75
C ARG A 144 4.08 -6.14 1.71
N MET A 145 3.04 -6.98 1.80
CA MET A 145 3.09 -8.22 2.60
C MET A 145 3.99 -9.26 1.93
N TYR A 146 3.82 -9.48 0.62
CA TYR A 146 4.62 -10.42 -0.16
C TYR A 146 6.12 -10.14 -0.08
N LEU A 147 6.51 -8.86 -0.11
CA LEU A 147 7.91 -8.43 -0.02
C LEU A 147 8.47 -8.44 1.42
N GLY A 148 7.65 -8.78 2.42
CA GLY A 148 8.07 -8.96 3.81
C GLY A 148 8.35 -7.66 4.57
N VAL A 149 7.71 -6.55 4.19
CA VAL A 149 7.99 -5.23 4.79
C VAL A 149 6.83 -4.65 5.61
N HIS A 150 5.67 -5.29 5.57
CA HIS A 150 4.49 -4.90 6.38
C HIS A 150 3.76 -6.12 6.92
#